data_86296d1354665cab6e914ef0d979c8a1
#
_entry.id   86296d1354665cab6e914ef0d979c8a1
#
_cell.length_a   1.000
_cell.length_b   1.000
_cell.length_c   1.000
_cell.angle_alpha   90.00
_cell.angle_beta   90.00
_cell.angle_gamma   90.00
#
_symmetry.space_group_name_H-M   'P 1'
#
loop_
_entity.id
_entity.type
_entity.pdbx_description
1 polymer ?
#
loop_
_entity_poly.entity_id
_entity_poly.type
_entity_poly.pdbx_seq_one_letter_code
_entity_poly.pdbx_strand_id
1 'polypeptide(L)'
;MSQYAFGAGSFWGIQSGNANPTPNRFGALQSADISFDATVKELFGSYQLPLAIGRGTMKVTGKAMAGQFQGRVLSDLFFGISKSVGQTLISDNEAGTIPGTGPYTVTVANSAGWVTDLGVKYAATGLPLTRVASAPATGQYSVAAGVYTFAAADTGLGVGINYTYTPTSNTVGETVTMTNQLLGTAPSFKSVVSQVFNGERVTLTLNQCVATKYTFSTKLEDFNIPEFDFSAFVDSSNTLGTICLGEAS
;
A
#
# COMPACT_ATOMS: atom_id res chain seq x y z
N MET A 1 -7.92 13.68 -36.03
CA MET A 1 -9.08 13.71 -35.13
C MET A 1 -8.62 14.38 -33.86
N SER A 2 -9.30 15.43 -33.41
CA SER A 2 -8.99 16.10 -32.11
C SER A 2 -10.14 15.82 -31.16
N GLN A 3 -9.81 15.35 -29.95
CA GLN A 3 -10.80 14.96 -28.96
C GLN A 3 -10.53 15.71 -27.65
N TYR A 4 -11.58 15.97 -26.91
CA TYR A 4 -11.52 16.53 -25.57
C TYR A 4 -11.57 15.39 -24.55
N ALA A 5 -10.86 15.54 -23.44
CA ALA A 5 -10.89 14.61 -22.33
C ALA A 5 -11.33 15.33 -21.05
N PHE A 6 -12.21 14.69 -20.27
CA PHE A 6 -12.70 15.23 -19.00
C PHE A 6 -12.82 14.13 -17.95
N GLY A 7 -12.38 14.42 -16.72
CA GLY A 7 -12.40 13.49 -15.60
C GLY A 7 -11.17 12.58 -15.55
N ALA A 8 -11.07 11.77 -14.50
CA ALA A 8 -9.93 10.88 -14.25
C ALA A 8 -9.94 9.61 -15.14
N GLY A 9 -11.09 9.24 -15.67
CA GLY A 9 -11.23 8.02 -16.47
C GLY A 9 -11.06 6.72 -15.68
N SER A 10 -10.42 5.75 -16.28
CA SER A 10 -10.10 4.47 -15.66
C SER A 10 -8.65 4.09 -15.89
N PHE A 11 -8.01 3.51 -14.86
CA PHE A 11 -6.64 2.97 -14.92
C PHE A 11 -6.67 1.48 -14.55
N TRP A 12 -6.01 0.67 -15.38
CA TRP A 12 -5.87 -0.76 -15.21
C TRP A 12 -4.40 -1.16 -15.23
N GLY A 13 -4.01 -2.06 -14.32
CA GLY A 13 -2.72 -2.72 -14.32
C GLY A 13 -2.90 -4.23 -14.51
N ILE A 14 -2.14 -4.83 -15.41
CA ILE A 14 -2.18 -6.26 -15.71
C ILE A 14 -0.78 -6.81 -15.56
N GLN A 15 -0.55 -7.66 -14.57
CA GLN A 15 0.76 -8.25 -14.31
C GLN A 15 1.29 -8.99 -15.53
N SER A 16 2.53 -8.74 -15.91
CA SER A 16 3.23 -9.48 -16.97
C SER A 16 3.90 -10.73 -16.38
N GLY A 17 4.12 -11.73 -17.23
CA GLY A 17 4.81 -12.98 -16.82
C GLY A 17 3.92 -14.02 -16.15
N ASN A 18 2.64 -13.73 -15.91
CA ASN A 18 1.63 -14.69 -15.48
C ASN A 18 0.81 -15.15 -16.69
N ALA A 19 0.56 -16.45 -16.81
CA ALA A 19 -0.21 -17.00 -17.93
C ALA A 19 -1.68 -16.53 -17.92
N ASN A 20 -2.26 -16.30 -16.74
CA ASN A 20 -3.64 -15.84 -16.55
C ASN A 20 -3.68 -14.72 -15.51
N PRO A 21 -3.18 -13.51 -15.82
CA PRO A 21 -3.15 -12.41 -14.89
C PRO A 21 -4.56 -11.88 -14.64
N THR A 22 -4.90 -11.62 -13.39
CA THR A 22 -6.13 -10.92 -13.05
C THR A 22 -5.90 -9.41 -13.21
N PRO A 23 -6.65 -8.72 -14.09
CA PRO A 23 -6.51 -7.26 -14.21
C PRO A 23 -6.90 -6.54 -12.93
N ASN A 24 -6.09 -5.57 -12.54
CA ASN A 24 -6.31 -4.73 -11.36
C ASN A 24 -6.80 -3.35 -11.80
N ARG A 25 -8.06 -3.03 -11.51
CA ARG A 25 -8.61 -1.68 -11.72
C ARG A 25 -8.32 -0.82 -10.51
N PHE A 26 -7.78 0.38 -10.72
CA PHE A 26 -7.60 1.36 -9.66
C PHE A 26 -8.96 1.97 -9.29
N GLY A 27 -9.42 1.66 -8.08
CA GLY A 27 -10.73 2.11 -7.60
C GLY A 27 -10.72 3.57 -7.17
N ALA A 28 -11.81 4.30 -7.47
CA ALA A 28 -11.95 5.72 -7.18
C ALA A 28 -10.75 6.54 -7.67
N LEU A 29 -10.35 6.35 -8.96
CA LEU A 29 -9.24 7.04 -9.58
C LEU A 29 -9.46 8.56 -9.48
N GLN A 30 -8.45 9.27 -8.94
CA GLN A 30 -8.47 10.73 -8.81
C GLN A 30 -7.70 11.40 -9.96
N SER A 31 -6.54 10.85 -10.30
CA SER A 31 -5.75 11.27 -11.46
C SER A 31 -4.93 10.11 -12.03
N ALA A 32 -4.60 10.23 -13.31
CA ALA A 32 -3.59 9.40 -13.96
C ALA A 32 -2.80 10.32 -14.90
N ASP A 33 -1.54 10.54 -14.56
CA ASP A 33 -0.64 11.41 -15.29
C ASP A 33 0.43 10.56 -15.97
N ILE A 34 0.65 10.76 -17.28
CA ILE A 34 1.69 10.05 -18.03
C ILE A 34 2.52 11.09 -18.78
N SER A 35 3.82 11.09 -18.50
CA SER A 35 4.78 12.03 -19.08
C SER A 35 5.73 11.32 -20.03
N PHE A 36 6.00 11.96 -21.17
CA PHE A 36 6.96 11.53 -22.18
C PHE A 36 8.07 12.57 -22.26
N ASP A 37 9.20 12.31 -21.61
CA ASP A 37 10.31 13.25 -21.51
C ASP A 37 11.48 12.80 -22.38
N ALA A 38 11.99 13.69 -23.23
CA ALA A 38 13.14 13.42 -24.08
C ALA A 38 14.29 14.40 -23.74
N THR A 39 15.50 13.86 -23.66
CA THR A 39 16.70 14.70 -23.59
C THR A 39 16.97 15.31 -24.95
N VAL A 40 17.48 16.56 -24.95
CA VAL A 40 17.84 17.28 -26.15
C VAL A 40 19.34 17.54 -26.12
N LYS A 41 19.99 17.37 -27.26
CA LYS A 41 21.40 17.74 -27.48
C LYS A 41 21.43 18.83 -28.53
N GLU A 42 22.10 19.92 -28.21
CA GLU A 42 22.21 21.09 -29.08
C GLU A 42 23.66 21.23 -29.55
N LEU A 43 23.84 21.48 -30.83
CA LEU A 43 25.13 21.79 -31.44
C LEU A 43 25.19 23.31 -31.68
N PHE A 44 26.13 23.96 -31.02
CA PHE A 44 26.37 25.39 -31.20
C PHE A 44 27.59 25.64 -32.09
N GLY A 45 27.57 26.72 -32.86
CA GLY A 45 28.69 27.29 -33.57
C GLY A 45 29.20 28.55 -32.87
N SER A 46 29.72 29.50 -33.64
CA SER A 46 30.23 30.78 -33.13
C SER A 46 29.11 31.76 -32.76
N TYR A 47 27.86 31.43 -32.98
CA TYR A 47 26.71 32.29 -32.71
C TYR A 47 25.87 31.74 -31.55
N GLN A 48 24.97 32.58 -31.00
CA GLN A 48 24.18 32.26 -29.81
C GLN A 48 23.10 31.20 -30.03
N LEU A 49 22.65 30.98 -31.27
CA LEU A 49 21.62 30.01 -31.56
C LEU A 49 22.23 28.66 -31.97
N PRO A 50 21.61 27.55 -31.58
CA PRO A 50 22.08 26.24 -31.96
C PRO A 50 21.96 26.01 -33.47
N LEU A 51 22.97 25.41 -34.10
CA LEU A 51 23.01 25.05 -35.51
C LEU A 51 22.18 23.80 -35.80
N ALA A 52 22.09 22.90 -34.81
CA ALA A 52 21.31 21.67 -34.92
C ALA A 52 20.83 21.22 -33.54
N ILE A 53 19.71 20.53 -33.50
CA ILE A 53 19.13 19.94 -32.30
C ILE A 53 18.88 18.48 -32.56
N GLY A 54 19.48 17.60 -31.75
CA GLY A 54 19.25 16.17 -31.76
C GLY A 54 18.44 15.73 -30.54
N ARG A 55 17.46 14.84 -30.75
CA ARG A 55 16.72 14.20 -29.69
C ARG A 55 17.49 12.99 -29.16
N GLY A 56 17.77 12.95 -27.86
CA GLY A 56 18.49 11.87 -27.20
C GLY A 56 17.56 10.81 -26.62
N THR A 57 17.90 10.31 -25.44
CA THR A 57 17.11 9.29 -24.73
C THR A 57 15.73 9.82 -24.31
N MET A 58 14.73 8.95 -24.34
CA MET A 58 13.40 9.24 -23.87
C MET A 58 13.05 8.41 -22.63
N LYS A 59 12.41 9.05 -21.66
CA LYS A 59 11.87 8.42 -20.46
C LYS A 59 10.36 8.59 -20.45
N VAL A 60 9.65 7.53 -20.11
CA VAL A 60 8.19 7.56 -19.94
C VAL A 60 7.88 7.20 -18.50
N THR A 61 7.23 8.11 -17.80
CA THR A 61 6.83 7.92 -16.40
C THR A 61 5.34 8.13 -16.26
N GLY A 62 4.74 7.43 -15.32
CA GLY A 62 3.34 7.60 -14.98
C GLY A 62 3.13 7.66 -13.49
N LYS A 63 2.05 8.34 -13.12
CA LYS A 63 1.57 8.46 -11.75
C LYS A 63 0.07 8.24 -11.74
N ALA A 64 -0.41 7.36 -10.86
CA ALA A 64 -1.83 7.15 -10.62
C ALA A 64 -2.17 7.44 -9.16
N MET A 65 -3.22 8.18 -8.92
CA MET A 65 -3.75 8.49 -7.60
C MET A 65 -5.14 7.87 -7.47
N ALA A 66 -5.34 7.00 -6.50
CA ALA A 66 -6.60 6.29 -6.30
C ALA A 66 -7.11 6.47 -4.87
N GLY A 67 -8.40 6.80 -4.72
CA GLY A 67 -9.03 6.98 -3.40
C GLY A 67 -9.33 5.68 -2.65
N GLN A 68 -8.96 4.52 -3.22
CA GLN A 68 -9.12 3.23 -2.58
C GLN A 68 -7.78 2.51 -2.49
N PHE A 69 -7.46 2.05 -1.28
CA PHE A 69 -6.34 1.15 -1.08
C PHE A 69 -6.71 -0.26 -1.57
N GLN A 70 -5.89 -0.81 -2.46
CA GLN A 70 -6.08 -2.15 -3.02
C GLN A 70 -4.82 -2.99 -2.79
N GLY A 71 -4.93 -4.04 -1.98
CA GLY A 71 -3.82 -4.95 -1.70
C GLY A 71 -3.24 -5.59 -2.97
N ARG A 72 -4.07 -5.84 -4.00
CA ARG A 72 -3.63 -6.40 -5.29
C ARG A 72 -2.70 -5.47 -6.08
N VAL A 73 -2.88 -4.17 -6.01
CA VAL A 73 -1.96 -3.22 -6.66
C VAL A 73 -0.56 -3.38 -6.05
N LEU A 74 -0.49 -3.55 -4.73
CA LEU A 74 0.76 -3.74 -4.03
C LEU A 74 1.36 -5.12 -4.31
N SER A 75 0.56 -6.21 -4.19
CA SER A 75 1.06 -7.57 -4.41
C SER A 75 1.46 -7.84 -5.85
N ASP A 76 0.57 -7.55 -6.79
CA ASP A 76 0.72 -8.00 -8.18
C ASP A 76 1.57 -7.04 -9.01
N LEU A 77 1.39 -5.71 -8.81
CA LEU A 77 2.03 -4.70 -9.66
C LEU A 77 3.32 -4.15 -9.05
N PHE A 78 3.41 -4.04 -7.72
CA PHE A 78 4.59 -3.45 -7.08
C PHE A 78 5.62 -4.52 -6.70
N PHE A 79 5.22 -5.55 -5.96
CA PHE A 79 6.14 -6.60 -5.50
C PHE A 79 6.15 -7.85 -6.38
N GLY A 80 5.13 -8.09 -7.19
CA GLY A 80 5.02 -9.31 -8.00
C GLY A 80 4.93 -10.59 -7.17
N ILE A 81 4.37 -10.51 -5.97
CA ILE A 81 4.26 -11.61 -5.00
C ILE A 81 2.80 -12.01 -4.79
N SER A 82 2.62 -13.28 -4.45
CA SER A 82 1.29 -13.79 -4.12
C SER A 82 0.82 -13.28 -2.77
N LYS A 83 -0.46 -12.99 -2.65
CA LYS A 83 -1.15 -12.71 -1.40
C LYS A 83 -1.67 -14.01 -0.79
N SER A 84 -1.79 -14.06 0.53
CA SER A 84 -2.47 -15.10 1.28
C SER A 84 -3.81 -14.61 1.83
N VAL A 85 -4.75 -15.52 2.00
CA VAL A 85 -5.97 -15.24 2.76
C VAL A 85 -5.63 -15.17 4.23
N GLY A 86 -6.27 -14.24 4.93
CA GLY A 86 -6.10 -14.03 6.35
C GLY A 86 -5.69 -12.61 6.68
N GLN A 87 -5.81 -12.27 7.94
CA GLN A 87 -5.55 -10.92 8.45
C GLN A 87 -4.99 -10.96 9.87
N THR A 88 -4.18 -9.98 10.21
CA THR A 88 -3.82 -9.66 11.58
C THR A 88 -4.52 -8.37 11.97
N LEU A 89 -5.26 -8.39 13.05
CA LEU A 89 -6.03 -7.27 13.56
C LEU A 89 -5.36 -6.66 14.79
N ILE A 90 -5.74 -5.42 15.10
CA ILE A 90 -5.31 -4.73 16.31
C ILE A 90 -6.52 -4.63 17.24
N SER A 91 -6.33 -5.00 18.52
CA SER A 91 -7.21 -4.63 19.62
C SER A 91 -6.61 -3.41 20.28
N ASP A 92 -7.30 -2.28 20.19
CA ASP A 92 -6.88 -1.02 20.75
C ASP A 92 -7.67 -0.73 22.03
N ASN A 93 -6.93 -0.56 23.12
CA ASN A 93 -7.47 -0.19 24.44
C ASN A 93 -8.56 -1.14 24.97
N GLU A 94 -8.35 -2.47 24.83
CA GLU A 94 -9.23 -3.46 25.44
C GLU A 94 -9.26 -3.28 26.96
N ALA A 95 -10.46 -3.06 27.49
CA ALA A 95 -10.62 -2.81 28.91
C ALA A 95 -10.45 -4.08 29.75
N GLY A 96 -9.61 -4.00 30.77
CA GLY A 96 -9.44 -5.03 31.77
C GLY A 96 -9.44 -4.45 33.18
N THR A 97 -9.71 -5.28 34.18
CA THR A 97 -9.57 -4.92 35.58
C THR A 97 -8.68 -5.95 36.26
N ILE A 98 -7.65 -5.49 36.95
CA ILE A 98 -6.73 -6.37 37.70
C ILE A 98 -7.50 -7.00 38.86
N PRO A 99 -7.53 -8.37 38.99
CA PRO A 99 -8.29 -9.05 40.01
C PRO A 99 -7.89 -8.63 41.45
N GLY A 100 -8.87 -8.63 42.36
CA GLY A 100 -8.67 -8.31 43.79
C GLY A 100 -7.86 -9.36 44.56
N THR A 101 -7.76 -10.56 44.04
CA THR A 101 -7.03 -11.70 44.62
C THR A 101 -6.21 -12.39 43.55
N GLY A 102 -5.13 -13.00 43.94
CA GLY A 102 -4.28 -13.75 42.98
C GLY A 102 -4.96 -14.97 42.37
N PRO A 103 -4.61 -15.31 41.10
CA PRO A 103 -3.58 -14.69 40.29
C PRO A 103 -4.03 -13.33 39.75
N TYR A 104 -3.14 -12.35 39.78
CA TYR A 104 -3.37 -10.97 39.30
C TYR A 104 -3.23 -10.90 37.78
N THR A 105 -4.05 -11.66 37.08
CA THR A 105 -3.96 -11.82 35.63
C THR A 105 -5.22 -11.33 34.91
N VAL A 106 -5.04 -10.73 33.74
CA VAL A 106 -6.09 -10.39 32.80
C VAL A 106 -5.83 -11.13 31.49
N THR A 107 -6.76 -11.98 31.09
CA THR A 107 -6.69 -12.68 29.80
C THR A 107 -7.49 -11.88 28.80
N VAL A 108 -6.87 -11.50 27.68
CA VAL A 108 -7.53 -10.74 26.61
C VAL A 108 -8.50 -11.60 25.84
N ALA A 109 -9.55 -10.97 25.25
CA ALA A 109 -10.62 -11.65 24.54
C ALA A 109 -10.11 -12.53 23.38
N ASN A 110 -9.08 -12.08 22.68
CA ASN A 110 -8.53 -12.81 21.53
C ASN A 110 -7.20 -13.51 21.88
N SER A 111 -7.07 -14.01 23.11
CA SER A 111 -5.84 -14.67 23.59
C SER A 111 -5.46 -15.90 22.75
N ALA A 112 -6.42 -16.65 22.23
CA ALA A 112 -6.16 -17.83 21.38
C ALA A 112 -5.42 -17.48 20.07
N GLY A 113 -5.60 -16.27 19.58
CA GLY A 113 -4.94 -15.76 18.37
C GLY A 113 -3.93 -14.66 18.63
N TRP A 114 -3.55 -14.44 19.89
CA TRP A 114 -2.63 -13.37 20.27
C TRP A 114 -1.27 -13.49 19.54
N VAL A 115 -0.78 -12.37 18.99
CA VAL A 115 0.48 -12.34 18.22
C VAL A 115 1.52 -11.48 18.92
N THR A 116 1.21 -10.20 19.18
CA THR A 116 2.20 -9.24 19.68
C THR A 116 1.55 -8.28 20.65
N ASP A 117 2.23 -8.02 21.76
CA ASP A 117 1.89 -6.98 22.72
C ASP A 117 2.25 -5.59 22.18
N LEU A 118 1.32 -4.65 22.29
CA LEU A 118 1.49 -3.24 21.91
C LEU A 118 1.47 -2.30 23.11
N GLY A 119 1.46 -2.85 24.33
CA GLY A 119 1.54 -2.12 25.57
C GLY A 119 0.24 -2.01 26.35
N VAL A 120 0.40 -1.69 27.64
CA VAL A 120 -0.70 -1.53 28.59
C VAL A 120 -0.61 -0.15 29.23
N LYS A 121 -1.77 0.46 29.48
CA LYS A 121 -1.88 1.72 30.23
C LYS A 121 -2.93 1.61 31.32
N TYR A 122 -2.78 2.39 32.39
CA TYR A 122 -3.83 2.55 33.39
C TYR A 122 -5.02 3.28 32.75
N ALA A 123 -6.22 2.73 32.93
CA ALA A 123 -7.44 3.33 32.35
C ALA A 123 -7.76 4.71 32.93
N ALA A 124 -7.50 4.91 34.24
CA ALA A 124 -7.84 6.16 34.93
C ALA A 124 -6.89 7.31 34.60
N THR A 125 -5.60 7.04 34.39
CA THR A 125 -4.58 8.08 34.22
C THR A 125 -4.01 8.15 32.80
N GLY A 126 -4.18 7.11 32.00
CA GLY A 126 -3.55 6.97 30.69
C GLY A 126 -2.05 6.70 30.75
N LEU A 127 -1.45 6.60 31.94
CA LEU A 127 -0.02 6.35 32.08
C LEU A 127 0.34 4.92 31.60
N PRO A 128 1.39 4.74 30.77
CA PRO A 128 1.80 3.44 30.32
C PRO A 128 2.49 2.65 31.45
N LEU A 129 2.27 1.33 31.48
CA LEU A 129 2.97 0.40 32.33
C LEU A 129 4.24 -0.12 31.61
N THR A 130 5.25 -0.48 32.40
CA THR A 130 6.49 -1.03 31.87
C THR A 130 6.39 -2.55 31.73
N ARG A 131 6.71 -3.09 30.57
CA ARG A 131 6.78 -4.54 30.36
C ARG A 131 8.06 -5.11 30.95
N VAL A 132 7.93 -6.21 31.70
CA VAL A 132 9.03 -7.01 32.26
C VAL A 132 8.89 -8.47 31.85
N ALA A 133 9.96 -9.25 32.00
CA ALA A 133 9.95 -10.66 31.63
C ALA A 133 9.05 -11.50 32.57
N SER A 134 9.10 -11.21 33.89
CA SER A 134 8.34 -11.91 34.92
C SER A 134 8.34 -11.10 36.22
N ALA A 135 7.53 -11.51 37.20
CA ALA A 135 7.43 -10.93 38.52
C ALA A 135 7.27 -9.39 38.51
N PRO A 136 6.22 -8.85 37.91
CA PRO A 136 6.04 -7.41 37.78
C PRO A 136 5.88 -6.74 39.14
N ALA A 137 6.54 -5.59 39.32
CA ALA A 137 6.32 -4.65 40.43
C ALA A 137 5.21 -3.65 40.02
N THR A 138 4.80 -2.81 40.99
CA THR A 138 3.81 -1.75 40.75
C THR A 138 4.16 -0.93 39.51
N GLY A 139 3.19 -0.72 38.61
CA GLY A 139 3.40 -0.04 37.33
C GLY A 139 4.08 -0.87 36.26
N GLN A 140 4.20 -2.18 36.49
CA GLN A 140 4.78 -3.11 35.54
C GLN A 140 3.81 -4.24 35.21
N TYR A 141 4.04 -4.89 34.08
CA TYR A 141 3.31 -6.08 33.65
C TYR A 141 4.22 -7.07 32.93
N SER A 142 3.84 -8.33 32.92
CA SER A 142 4.40 -9.34 32.03
C SER A 142 3.29 -9.97 31.22
N VAL A 143 3.62 -10.51 30.03
CA VAL A 143 2.63 -11.12 29.15
C VAL A 143 3.18 -12.40 28.53
N ALA A 144 2.33 -13.42 28.48
CA ALA A 144 2.56 -14.66 27.76
C ALA A 144 1.26 -15.14 27.13
N ALA A 145 1.27 -15.34 25.81
CA ALA A 145 0.14 -15.86 25.04
C ALA A 145 -1.21 -15.15 25.34
N GLY A 146 -1.22 -13.83 25.46
CA GLY A 146 -2.42 -13.04 25.72
C GLY A 146 -2.90 -13.04 27.17
N VAL A 147 -2.12 -13.61 28.10
CA VAL A 147 -2.35 -13.52 29.53
C VAL A 147 -1.40 -12.47 30.12
N TYR A 148 -1.95 -11.39 30.62
CA TYR A 148 -1.23 -10.28 31.23
C TYR A 148 -1.22 -10.41 32.73
N THR A 149 -0.03 -10.44 33.34
CA THR A 149 0.17 -10.55 34.78
C THR A 149 0.62 -9.21 35.35
N PHE A 150 0.05 -8.82 36.48
CA PHE A 150 0.28 -7.54 37.14
C PHE A 150 0.79 -7.74 38.60
N ALA A 151 1.22 -6.65 39.19
CA ALA A 151 1.61 -6.66 40.63
C ALA A 151 0.36 -6.73 41.52
N ALA A 152 0.51 -7.36 42.69
CA ALA A 152 -0.51 -7.37 43.73
C ALA A 152 -0.89 -5.96 44.20
N ALA A 153 0.05 -5.03 44.18
CA ALA A 153 -0.19 -3.64 44.56
C ALA A 153 -1.07 -2.84 43.57
N ASP A 154 -1.24 -3.34 42.36
CA ASP A 154 -2.11 -2.71 41.31
C ASP A 154 -3.52 -3.30 41.29
N THR A 155 -3.87 -4.10 42.28
CA THR A 155 -5.20 -4.72 42.47
C THR A 155 -6.35 -3.72 42.31
N GLY A 156 -7.40 -4.11 41.59
CA GLY A 156 -8.59 -3.34 41.38
C GLY A 156 -8.45 -2.17 40.39
N LEU A 157 -7.25 -1.92 39.88
CA LEU A 157 -7.04 -0.88 38.88
C LEU A 157 -7.52 -1.34 37.50
N GLY A 158 -8.18 -0.43 36.78
CA GLY A 158 -8.55 -0.60 35.39
C GLY A 158 -7.34 -0.40 34.47
N VAL A 159 -7.21 -1.24 33.46
CA VAL A 159 -6.16 -1.16 32.45
C VAL A 159 -6.73 -1.19 31.06
N GLY A 160 -6.07 -0.53 30.10
CA GLY A 160 -6.33 -0.62 28.68
C GLY A 160 -5.17 -1.38 28.03
N ILE A 161 -5.48 -2.50 27.40
CA ILE A 161 -4.51 -3.43 26.81
C ILE A 161 -4.54 -3.30 25.29
N ASN A 162 -3.37 -3.16 24.68
CA ASN A 162 -3.21 -3.07 23.24
C ASN A 162 -2.40 -4.27 22.74
N TYR A 163 -2.87 -4.92 21.69
CA TYR A 163 -2.20 -6.08 21.11
C TYR A 163 -2.65 -6.36 19.69
N THR A 164 -1.88 -7.15 18.96
CA THR A 164 -2.29 -7.70 17.67
C THR A 164 -2.70 -9.15 17.84
N TYR A 165 -3.66 -9.58 17.02
CA TYR A 165 -4.14 -10.95 17.03
C TYR A 165 -4.56 -11.43 15.64
N THR A 166 -4.51 -12.73 15.43
CA THR A 166 -5.08 -13.41 14.27
C THR A 166 -6.44 -13.97 14.67
N PRO A 167 -7.54 -13.64 13.97
CA PRO A 167 -8.86 -14.20 14.26
C PRO A 167 -8.87 -15.73 14.17
N THR A 168 -9.63 -16.39 15.02
CA THR A 168 -9.75 -17.87 15.04
C THR A 168 -10.27 -18.40 13.71
N SER A 169 -11.20 -17.68 13.06
CA SER A 169 -11.65 -17.95 11.69
C SER A 169 -10.97 -16.94 10.75
N ASN A 170 -9.78 -17.26 10.27
CA ASN A 170 -8.98 -16.37 9.44
C ASN A 170 -9.19 -16.64 7.94
N THR A 171 -10.45 -16.63 7.50
CA THR A 171 -10.88 -16.89 6.12
C THR A 171 -11.17 -15.63 5.31
N VAL A 172 -11.09 -14.46 5.95
CA VAL A 172 -11.34 -13.15 5.34
C VAL A 172 -10.08 -12.29 5.42
N GLY A 173 -10.04 -11.25 4.59
CA GLY A 173 -8.88 -10.37 4.50
C GLY A 173 -7.78 -10.93 3.59
N GLU A 174 -6.80 -10.10 3.35
CA GLU A 174 -5.65 -10.41 2.48
C GLU A 174 -4.37 -9.93 3.15
N THR A 175 -3.38 -10.79 3.21
CA THR A 175 -2.05 -10.47 3.71
C THR A 175 -1.03 -10.56 2.58
N VAL A 176 -0.25 -9.51 2.42
CA VAL A 176 0.89 -9.45 1.50
C VAL A 176 2.17 -9.47 2.32
N THR A 177 2.95 -10.54 2.21
CA THR A 177 4.24 -10.65 2.91
C THR A 177 5.33 -10.04 2.03
N MET A 178 5.82 -8.88 2.42
CA MET A 178 6.90 -8.18 1.72
C MET A 178 8.24 -8.84 2.04
N THR A 179 8.81 -9.53 1.06
CA THR A 179 10.10 -10.19 1.18
C THR A 179 11.20 -9.36 0.52
N ASN A 180 12.41 -9.45 1.04
CA ASN A 180 13.58 -8.84 0.41
C ASN A 180 13.92 -9.62 -0.88
N GLN A 181 13.83 -8.94 -2.03
CA GLN A 181 14.08 -9.51 -3.33
C GLN A 181 15.51 -9.22 -3.81
N LEU A 182 16.01 -10.02 -4.73
CA LEU A 182 17.32 -9.76 -5.33
C LEU A 182 17.32 -8.45 -6.12
N LEU A 183 18.45 -7.75 -6.10
CA LEU A 183 18.68 -6.58 -6.93
C LEU A 183 18.39 -6.90 -8.40
N GLY A 184 17.67 -6.01 -9.08
CA GLY A 184 17.27 -6.19 -10.48
C GLY A 184 15.95 -6.94 -10.66
N THR A 185 15.35 -7.49 -9.60
CA THR A 185 13.99 -8.01 -9.67
C THR A 185 13.02 -6.84 -9.85
N ALA A 186 12.33 -6.82 -10.98
CA ALA A 186 11.36 -5.77 -11.30
C ALA A 186 10.13 -6.43 -11.93
N PRO A 187 9.10 -6.73 -11.12
CA PRO A 187 7.84 -7.21 -11.67
C PRO A 187 7.28 -6.16 -12.64
N SER A 188 6.98 -6.62 -13.85
CA SER A 188 6.45 -5.76 -14.89
C SER A 188 4.95 -5.96 -15.08
N PHE A 189 4.30 -4.92 -15.57
CA PHE A 189 2.87 -4.94 -15.84
C PHE A 189 2.53 -4.10 -17.08
N LYS A 190 1.43 -4.44 -17.71
CA LYS A 190 0.80 -3.64 -18.77
C LYS A 190 -0.14 -2.64 -18.12
N SER A 191 -0.07 -1.37 -18.51
CA SER A 191 -1.03 -0.35 -18.06
C SER A 191 -1.98 0.04 -19.19
N VAL A 192 -3.24 0.27 -18.82
CA VAL A 192 -4.27 0.77 -19.73
C VAL A 192 -5.00 1.93 -19.05
N VAL A 193 -4.94 3.10 -19.66
CA VAL A 193 -5.65 4.30 -19.21
C VAL A 193 -6.69 4.64 -20.26
N SER A 194 -7.93 4.86 -19.84
CA SER A 194 -9.02 5.21 -20.74
C SER A 194 -9.87 6.32 -20.16
N GLN A 195 -10.15 7.32 -20.97
CA GLN A 195 -11.08 8.42 -20.68
C GLN A 195 -12.17 8.49 -21.75
N VAL A 196 -13.38 8.81 -21.31
CA VAL A 196 -14.55 8.99 -22.19
C VAL A 196 -15.16 10.35 -21.92
N PHE A 197 -15.40 11.12 -22.98
CA PHE A 197 -16.07 12.40 -22.90
C PHE A 197 -16.89 12.65 -24.19
N ASN A 198 -18.16 13.02 -24.05
CA ASN A 198 -19.07 13.30 -25.15
C ASN A 198 -19.13 12.23 -26.27
N GLY A 199 -19.12 10.96 -25.92
CA GLY A 199 -19.14 9.87 -26.90
C GLY A 199 -17.78 9.59 -27.57
N GLU A 200 -16.73 10.29 -27.20
CA GLU A 200 -15.36 10.07 -27.65
C GLU A 200 -14.53 9.36 -26.58
N ARG A 201 -13.61 8.51 -27.00
CA ARG A 201 -12.73 7.76 -26.10
C ARG A 201 -11.27 7.92 -26.48
N VAL A 202 -10.45 8.23 -25.48
CA VAL A 202 -9.00 8.16 -25.59
C VAL A 202 -8.53 6.98 -24.75
N THR A 203 -7.75 6.07 -25.34
CA THR A 203 -7.16 4.93 -24.63
C THR A 203 -5.67 4.89 -24.89
N LEU A 204 -4.89 4.97 -23.83
CA LEU A 204 -3.44 4.79 -23.84
C LEU A 204 -3.10 3.45 -23.19
N THR A 205 -2.40 2.62 -23.92
CA THR A 205 -1.86 1.34 -23.47
C THR A 205 -0.35 1.40 -23.47
N LEU A 206 0.31 1.09 -22.34
CA LEU A 206 1.75 0.89 -22.24
C LEU A 206 2.00 -0.60 -21.99
N ASN A 207 2.80 -1.22 -22.86
CA ASN A 207 2.96 -2.68 -22.87
C ASN A 207 3.74 -3.22 -21.69
N GLN A 208 4.78 -2.48 -21.25
CA GLN A 208 5.62 -2.88 -20.14
C GLN A 208 5.89 -1.67 -19.23
N CYS A 209 5.53 -1.82 -17.96
CA CYS A 209 5.76 -0.84 -16.92
C CYS A 209 6.36 -1.52 -15.69
N VAL A 210 7.16 -0.79 -14.93
CA VAL A 210 7.67 -1.20 -13.62
C VAL A 210 7.26 -0.16 -12.60
N ALA A 211 6.69 -0.60 -11.50
CA ALA A 211 6.37 0.26 -10.38
C ALA A 211 7.66 0.78 -9.73
N THR A 212 7.70 2.08 -9.45
CA THR A 212 8.88 2.75 -8.89
C THR A 212 8.65 3.29 -7.50
N LYS A 213 7.39 3.64 -7.17
CA LYS A 213 7.03 4.18 -5.86
C LYS A 213 5.58 3.84 -5.54
N TYR A 214 5.34 3.50 -4.30
CA TYR A 214 4.02 3.41 -3.72
C TYR A 214 3.99 4.15 -2.39
N THR A 215 3.08 5.10 -2.23
CA THR A 215 2.98 5.90 -1.01
C THR A 215 1.71 5.54 -0.24
N PHE A 216 1.90 5.17 1.01
CA PHE A 216 0.83 5.03 1.99
C PHE A 216 0.91 6.21 2.95
N SER A 217 -0.11 7.04 2.99
CA SER A 217 -0.19 8.21 3.88
C SER A 217 -1.46 8.14 4.72
N THR A 218 -1.39 8.66 5.93
CA THR A 218 -2.55 8.85 6.81
C THR A 218 -2.74 10.33 7.08
N LYS A 219 -3.99 10.80 7.09
CA LYS A 219 -4.35 12.19 7.37
C LYS A 219 -5.47 12.23 8.39
N LEU A 220 -5.50 13.27 9.22
CA LEU A 220 -6.49 13.39 10.28
C LEU A 220 -7.88 13.81 9.76
N GLU A 221 -7.92 14.77 8.82
CA GLU A 221 -9.16 15.43 8.39
C GLU A 221 -9.44 15.32 6.88
N ASP A 222 -8.77 14.38 6.19
CA ASP A 222 -8.89 14.22 4.74
C ASP A 222 -8.77 12.75 4.34
N PHE A 223 -9.27 12.42 3.16
CA PHE A 223 -9.12 11.07 2.62
C PHE A 223 -7.65 10.76 2.31
N ASN A 224 -7.24 9.55 2.63
CA ASN A 224 -5.94 9.04 2.22
C ASN A 224 -6.02 8.63 0.75
N ILE A 225 -5.20 9.26 -0.08
CA ILE A 225 -5.12 8.98 -1.51
C ILE A 225 -3.74 8.38 -1.79
N PRO A 226 -3.62 7.04 -1.90
CA PRO A 226 -2.38 6.39 -2.28
C PRO A 226 -1.89 6.87 -3.65
N GLU A 227 -0.58 7.05 -3.76
CA GLU A 227 0.11 7.36 -5.01
C GLU A 227 0.86 6.13 -5.51
N PHE A 228 0.74 5.86 -6.79
CA PHE A 228 1.43 4.76 -7.48
C PHE A 228 2.18 5.33 -8.68
N ASP A 229 3.52 5.36 -8.58
CA ASP A 229 4.38 5.83 -9.64
C ASP A 229 4.99 4.62 -10.38
N PHE A 230 5.16 4.77 -11.69
CA PHE A 230 5.75 3.75 -12.53
C PHE A 230 6.56 4.36 -13.68
N SER A 231 7.44 3.55 -14.25
CA SER A 231 8.17 3.86 -15.48
C SER A 231 7.85 2.83 -16.54
N ALA A 232 7.68 3.28 -17.78
CA ALA A 232 7.41 2.40 -18.90
C ALA A 232 8.67 2.19 -19.77
N PHE A 233 8.74 1.01 -20.36
CA PHE A 233 9.82 0.62 -21.29
C PHE A 233 9.25 -0.22 -22.45
N VAL A 234 10.06 -0.46 -23.45
CA VAL A 234 9.64 -1.23 -24.63
C VAL A 234 9.49 -2.72 -24.32
N ASP A 235 8.56 -3.37 -25.00
CA ASP A 235 8.40 -4.82 -24.96
C ASP A 235 9.46 -5.53 -25.85
N SER A 236 9.38 -6.85 -25.96
CA SER A 236 10.27 -7.67 -26.79
C SER A 236 10.19 -7.35 -28.29
N SER A 237 9.12 -6.68 -28.73
CA SER A 237 8.92 -6.22 -30.12
C SER A 237 9.39 -4.77 -30.31
N ASN A 238 10.14 -4.21 -29.35
CA ASN A 238 10.59 -2.82 -29.34
C ASN A 238 9.43 -1.80 -29.44
N THR A 239 8.26 -2.16 -28.87
CA THR A 239 7.07 -1.32 -28.86
C THR A 239 6.77 -0.86 -27.46
N LEU A 240 6.64 0.46 -27.26
CA LEU A 240 6.27 1.04 -25.96
C LEU A 240 4.80 0.82 -25.64
N GLY A 241 3.94 1.01 -26.63
CA GLY A 241 2.50 0.93 -26.44
C GLY A 241 1.72 1.58 -27.58
N THR A 242 0.44 1.83 -27.35
CA THR A 242 -0.48 2.40 -28.34
C THR A 242 -1.34 3.48 -27.70
N ILE A 243 -1.65 4.51 -28.49
CA ILE A 243 -2.68 5.48 -28.17
C ILE A 243 -3.78 5.37 -29.22
N CYS A 244 -5.01 5.19 -28.77
CA CYS A 244 -6.18 5.08 -29.62
C CYS A 244 -7.11 6.26 -29.35
N LEU A 245 -7.55 6.89 -30.41
CA LEU A 245 -8.55 7.96 -30.42
C LEU A 245 -9.74 7.43 -31.22
N GLY A 246 -10.91 7.35 -30.61
CA GLY A 246 -12.07 6.74 -31.24
C GLY A 246 -13.37 7.14 -30.57
N GLU A 247 -14.46 6.54 -31.06
CA GLU A 247 -15.79 6.70 -30.45
C GLU A 247 -15.94 5.77 -29.24
N ALA A 248 -16.68 6.22 -28.24
CA ALA A 248 -17.11 5.37 -27.14
C ALA A 248 -18.36 4.60 -27.59
N SER A 249 -18.26 3.27 -27.58
CA SER A 249 -19.39 2.37 -27.82
C SER A 249 -20.31 2.27 -26.62
#